data_24dbf8e905ef24ecc9b05f69430c038d
#
_entry.id   24dbf8e905ef24ecc9b05f69430c038d
#
_cell.length_a   1.000
_cell.length_b   1.000
_cell.length_c   1.000
_cell.angle_alpha   90.00
_cell.angle_beta   90.00
_cell.angle_gamma   90.00
#
_symmetry.space_group_name_H-M   'P 1'
#
loop_
_entity.id
_entity.type
_entity.pdbx_description
1 polymer ?
#
loop_
_entity_poly.entity_id
_entity_poly.type
_entity_poly.pdbx_seq_one_letter_code
_entity_poly.pdbx_strand_id
1 'polypeptide(L)'
;FKDPFSPTSWGGDYAECSATQATFGALHDFSGLIELMGGKKAFTQRLLDLANQKPQFDVRGYGYEIHEMSEMAQAPFGQIAISNQPSFHIPYLFRHSLHPEYTNLLIHQIRSQAFHQNFQAYPGDEDNGSLSAWYIWSALGLYPTCPGKPIYDLGLPLFKEVLLHLPKQELKICANSHTAGAY
;
A
#
# COMPACT_ATOMS: atom_id res chain seq x y z
N PHE A 1 6.18 0.84 25.48
CA PHE A 1 6.27 -0.35 24.60
C PHE A 1 6.29 -1.60 25.47
N LYS A 2 5.65 -2.68 24.99
CA LYS A 2 5.72 -4.00 25.65
C LYS A 2 7.13 -4.58 25.51
N ASP A 3 7.57 -5.29 26.54
CA ASP A 3 8.86 -5.98 26.55
C ASP A 3 8.59 -7.51 26.68
N PRO A 4 9.12 -8.34 25.78
CA PRO A 4 9.96 -7.99 24.61
C PRO A 4 9.12 -7.39 23.47
N PHE A 5 9.62 -6.34 22.83
CA PHE A 5 9.03 -5.75 21.65
C PHE A 5 9.30 -6.63 20.42
N SER A 6 8.26 -6.88 19.63
CA SER A 6 8.36 -7.56 18.33
C SER A 6 7.76 -6.69 17.23
N PRO A 7 8.55 -6.24 16.23
CA PRO A 7 8.04 -5.41 15.15
C PRO A 7 7.06 -6.15 14.23
N THR A 8 7.10 -7.48 14.22
CA THR A 8 6.29 -8.35 13.37
C THR A 8 5.14 -9.03 14.12
N SER A 9 4.93 -8.71 15.40
CA SER A 9 3.79 -9.21 16.17
C SER A 9 2.53 -8.49 15.71
N TRP A 10 1.53 -9.26 15.31
CA TRP A 10 0.22 -8.75 14.90
C TRP A 10 -0.74 -8.69 16.08
N GLY A 11 -1.60 -7.68 16.06
CA GLY A 11 -2.55 -7.46 17.15
C GLY A 11 -1.92 -6.81 18.38
N GLY A 12 -2.55 -6.98 19.54
CA GLY A 12 -2.12 -6.34 20.78
C GLY A 12 -2.38 -4.84 20.79
N ASP A 13 -1.36 -4.07 20.43
CA ASP A 13 -1.47 -2.59 20.36
C ASP A 13 -1.91 -2.10 18.95
N TYR A 14 -2.01 -3.00 17.98
CA TYR A 14 -2.37 -2.72 16.59
C TYR A 14 -3.54 -3.59 16.14
N ALA A 15 -4.49 -3.02 15.41
CA ALA A 15 -5.58 -3.76 14.82
C ALA A 15 -5.19 -4.24 13.42
N GLU A 16 -5.25 -5.55 13.19
CA GLU A 16 -5.04 -6.21 11.89
C GLU A 16 -3.73 -5.82 11.18
N CYS A 17 -2.70 -5.54 11.94
CA CYS A 17 -1.37 -5.28 11.42
C CYS A 17 -0.31 -5.47 12.51
N SER A 18 0.94 -5.33 12.13
CA SER A 18 2.09 -5.27 13.02
C SER A 18 2.61 -3.84 13.18
N ALA A 19 3.53 -3.62 14.12
CA ALA A 19 4.21 -2.34 14.28
C ALA A 19 4.93 -1.90 12.99
N THR A 20 5.39 -2.86 12.17
CA THR A 20 6.08 -2.58 10.91
C THR A 20 5.17 -1.83 9.92
N GLN A 21 3.92 -2.29 9.73
CA GLN A 21 2.94 -1.62 8.88
C GLN A 21 2.42 -0.34 9.57
N ALA A 22 2.06 -0.42 10.85
CA ALA A 22 1.48 0.69 11.61
C ALA A 22 2.42 1.92 11.70
N THR A 23 3.73 1.71 11.58
CA THR A 23 4.74 2.78 11.53
C THR A 23 4.43 3.81 10.42
N PHE A 24 3.74 3.42 9.36
CA PHE A 24 3.38 4.29 8.24
C PHE A 24 1.95 4.83 8.30
N GLY A 25 1.23 4.61 9.40
CA GLY A 25 -0.20 4.93 9.53
C GLY A 25 -0.56 6.41 9.74
N ALA A 26 0.41 7.34 9.76
CA ALA A 26 0.14 8.77 9.91
C ALA A 26 -0.32 9.42 8.59
N LEU A 27 -1.48 8.97 8.06
CA LEU A 27 -2.00 9.36 6.74
C LEU A 27 -2.27 10.85 6.59
N HIS A 28 -2.50 11.56 7.67
CA HIS A 28 -2.85 12.98 7.70
C HIS A 28 -1.65 13.92 7.52
N ASP A 29 -0.43 13.44 7.82
CA ASP A 29 0.80 14.27 7.75
C ASP A 29 2.05 13.42 7.42
N PHE A 30 2.26 13.15 6.15
CA PHE A 30 3.48 12.46 5.71
C PHE A 30 4.75 13.29 5.86
N SER A 31 4.65 14.62 5.78
CA SER A 31 5.81 15.50 5.98
C SER A 31 6.34 15.39 7.40
N GLY A 32 5.42 15.47 8.38
CA GLY A 32 5.77 15.29 9.80
C GLY A 32 6.28 13.87 10.09
N LEU A 33 5.69 12.84 9.47
CA LEU A 33 6.18 11.47 9.61
C LEU A 33 7.61 11.30 9.07
N ILE A 34 7.90 11.86 7.89
CA ILE A 34 9.24 11.85 7.29
C ILE A 34 10.26 12.55 8.20
N GLU A 35 9.89 13.70 8.76
CA GLU A 35 10.75 14.44 9.68
C GLU A 35 11.03 13.65 10.95
N LEU A 36 10.00 13.08 11.59
CA LEU A 36 10.12 12.23 12.77
C LEU A 36 10.97 10.98 12.54
N MET A 37 10.99 10.44 11.33
CA MET A 37 11.84 9.31 10.95
C MET A 37 13.32 9.68 10.72
N GLY A 38 13.67 10.97 10.78
CA GLY A 38 15.03 11.46 10.53
C GLY A 38 15.26 11.91 9.10
N GLY A 39 14.19 12.29 8.40
CA GLY A 39 14.23 12.86 7.05
C GLY A 39 14.03 11.83 5.93
N LYS A 40 13.98 12.36 4.71
CA LYS A 40 13.58 11.62 3.51
C LYS A 40 14.43 10.37 3.25
N LYS A 41 15.73 10.41 3.54
CA LYS A 41 16.64 9.28 3.38
C LYS A 41 16.28 8.12 4.33
N ALA A 42 16.08 8.41 5.61
CA ALA A 42 15.71 7.41 6.61
C ALA A 42 14.31 6.83 6.33
N PHE A 43 13.36 7.67 5.95
CA PHE A 43 12.03 7.26 5.51
C PHE A 43 12.09 6.30 4.31
N THR A 44 12.87 6.66 3.27
CA THR A 44 13.07 5.81 2.09
C THR A 44 13.65 4.45 2.47
N GLN A 45 14.67 4.43 3.33
CA GLN A 45 15.27 3.16 3.76
C GLN A 45 14.26 2.29 4.51
N ARG A 46 13.44 2.86 5.40
CA ARG A 46 12.39 2.11 6.11
C ARG A 46 11.32 1.53 5.18
N LEU A 47 10.93 2.26 4.13
CA LEU A 47 10.02 1.73 3.10
C LEU A 47 10.65 0.57 2.32
N LEU A 48 11.92 0.71 1.95
CA LEU A 48 12.67 -0.36 1.27
C LEU A 48 12.82 -1.60 2.17
N ASP A 49 13.14 -1.39 3.44
CA ASP A 49 13.26 -2.48 4.42
C ASP A 49 11.93 -3.22 4.54
N LEU A 50 10.82 -2.51 4.67
CA LEU A 50 9.48 -3.10 4.73
C LEU A 50 9.14 -3.91 3.47
N ALA A 51 9.39 -3.34 2.28
CA ALA A 51 9.08 -3.98 1.00
C ALA A 51 9.98 -5.20 0.69
N ASN A 52 11.20 -5.25 1.22
CA ASN A 52 12.18 -6.30 0.97
C ASN A 52 12.35 -7.28 2.14
N GLN A 53 11.80 -6.99 3.30
CA GLN A 53 11.86 -7.88 4.46
C GLN A 53 11.14 -9.18 4.14
N LYS A 54 11.73 -10.32 4.59
CA LYS A 54 11.05 -11.61 4.47
C LYS A 54 9.64 -11.51 5.08
N PRO A 55 8.58 -11.90 4.36
CA PRO A 55 7.24 -11.90 4.90
C PRO A 55 7.13 -12.94 6.02
N GLN A 56 7.02 -12.45 7.24
CA GLN A 56 6.90 -13.26 8.46
C GLN A 56 6.02 -12.52 9.46
N PHE A 57 5.35 -13.27 10.29
CA PHE A 57 4.49 -12.74 11.33
C PHE A 57 4.69 -13.47 12.66
N ASP A 58 4.28 -12.83 13.73
CA ASP A 58 4.30 -13.34 15.09
C ASP A 58 2.89 -13.16 15.66
N VAL A 59 2.31 -14.27 16.10
CA VAL A 59 0.91 -14.34 16.57
C VAL A 59 0.72 -13.87 18.01
N ARG A 60 1.77 -13.47 18.72
CA ARG A 60 1.70 -13.19 20.17
C ARG A 60 0.64 -12.15 20.55
N GLY A 61 0.32 -11.20 19.68
CA GLY A 61 -0.66 -10.18 19.97
C GLY A 61 -2.09 -10.70 19.96
N TYR A 62 -2.43 -11.57 19.02
CA TYR A 62 -3.74 -12.26 18.95
C TYR A 62 -3.78 -13.56 19.73
N GLY A 63 -2.64 -14.23 19.92
CA GLY A 63 -2.56 -15.57 20.49
C GLY A 63 -2.87 -16.71 19.50
N TYR A 64 -3.24 -16.38 18.27
CA TYR A 64 -3.51 -17.30 17.16
C TYR A 64 -3.27 -16.60 15.82
N GLU A 65 -3.19 -17.38 14.75
CA GLU A 65 -3.07 -16.87 13.38
C GLU A 65 -4.43 -16.39 12.88
N ILE A 66 -4.46 -15.20 12.28
CA ILE A 66 -5.59 -14.69 11.49
C ILE A 66 -5.20 -14.76 10.00
N HIS A 67 -6.19 -14.81 9.10
CA HIS A 67 -5.95 -15.09 7.68
C HIS A 67 -5.09 -14.03 7.00
N GLU A 68 -5.15 -12.76 7.40
CA GLU A 68 -4.36 -11.67 6.83
C GLU A 68 -2.85 -11.85 7.04
N MET A 69 -2.46 -12.56 8.11
CA MET A 69 -1.04 -12.91 8.35
C MET A 69 -0.53 -13.89 7.28
N SER A 70 -1.31 -14.94 7.01
CA SER A 70 -0.98 -15.95 6.00
C SER A 70 -1.00 -15.38 4.60
N GLU A 71 -1.98 -14.55 4.29
CA GLU A 71 -2.13 -13.84 3.02
C GLU A 71 -0.91 -12.95 2.75
N MET A 72 -0.50 -12.15 3.73
CA MET A 72 0.73 -11.36 3.64
C MET A 72 1.96 -12.26 3.41
N ALA A 73 2.06 -13.36 4.18
CA ALA A 73 3.22 -14.24 4.11
C ALA A 73 3.35 -14.99 2.78
N GLN A 74 2.25 -15.18 2.06
CA GLN A 74 2.22 -15.82 0.75
C GLN A 74 2.51 -14.84 -0.39
N ALA A 75 2.34 -13.56 -0.18
CA ALA A 75 2.55 -12.52 -1.18
C ALA A 75 4.03 -12.09 -1.25
N PRO A 76 4.57 -11.82 -2.47
CA PRO A 76 5.99 -11.46 -2.64
C PRO A 76 6.26 -9.96 -2.42
N PHE A 77 5.60 -9.32 -1.45
CA PHE A 77 5.68 -7.87 -1.22
C PHE A 77 6.27 -7.51 0.14
N GLY A 78 7.12 -8.36 0.68
CA GLY A 78 7.74 -8.15 1.98
C GLY A 78 6.70 -8.13 3.11
N GLN A 79 6.72 -7.09 3.91
CA GLN A 79 5.76 -6.89 5.00
C GLN A 79 4.55 -6.03 4.58
N ILE A 80 4.35 -5.79 3.28
CA ILE A 80 3.17 -5.07 2.77
C ILE A 80 2.01 -6.06 2.67
N ALA A 81 1.11 -6.02 3.65
CA ALA A 81 -0.10 -6.84 3.68
C ALA A 81 -1.19 -6.23 2.79
N ILE A 82 -1.02 -6.35 1.47
CA ILE A 82 -1.97 -5.73 0.51
C ILE A 82 -3.37 -6.36 0.56
N SER A 83 -3.53 -7.48 1.22
CA SER A 83 -4.84 -8.07 1.51
C SER A 83 -5.64 -7.27 2.55
N ASN A 84 -5.00 -6.34 3.29
CA ASN A 84 -5.65 -5.66 4.40
C ASN A 84 -5.44 -4.13 4.38
N GLN A 85 -6.44 -3.37 4.83
CA GLN A 85 -6.54 -1.92 4.76
C GLN A 85 -5.36 -1.16 5.40
N PRO A 86 -4.76 -1.57 6.52
CA PRO A 86 -3.61 -0.88 7.11
C PRO A 86 -2.41 -0.72 6.16
N SER A 87 -2.33 -1.51 5.08
CA SER A 87 -1.23 -1.46 4.12
C SER A 87 -1.58 -0.83 2.77
N PHE A 88 -2.82 -0.49 2.50
CA PHE A 88 -3.28 -0.02 1.18
C PHE A 88 -2.56 1.22 0.65
N HIS A 89 -2.18 2.14 1.53
CA HIS A 89 -1.49 3.37 1.17
C HIS A 89 0.02 3.19 1.00
N ILE A 90 0.61 2.13 1.57
CA ILE A 90 2.08 1.95 1.65
C ILE A 90 2.75 1.98 0.27
N PRO A 91 2.22 1.32 -0.79
CA PRO A 91 2.81 1.39 -2.12
C PRO A 91 2.94 2.81 -2.68
N TYR A 92 2.03 3.70 -2.30
CA TYR A 92 2.01 5.09 -2.74
C TYR A 92 2.96 6.00 -1.95
N LEU A 93 3.40 5.58 -0.76
CA LEU A 93 4.34 6.37 0.06
C LEU A 93 5.71 6.54 -0.60
N PHE A 94 6.08 5.67 -1.54
CA PHE A 94 7.30 5.86 -2.31
C PHE A 94 7.29 7.17 -3.11
N ARG A 95 6.12 7.75 -3.45
CA ARG A 95 6.02 9.10 -4.05
C ARG A 95 6.68 10.18 -3.20
N HIS A 96 6.66 10.03 -1.90
CA HIS A 96 7.25 10.94 -0.94
C HIS A 96 8.71 10.60 -0.59
N SER A 97 9.26 9.51 -1.15
CA SER A 97 10.60 8.98 -0.92
C SER A 97 11.66 9.57 -1.89
N LEU A 98 12.89 9.10 -1.82
CA LEU A 98 13.94 9.38 -2.80
C LEU A 98 13.78 8.57 -4.10
N HIS A 99 12.89 7.58 -4.10
CA HIS A 99 12.64 6.65 -5.21
C HIS A 99 11.16 6.60 -5.57
N PRO A 100 10.57 7.71 -6.08
CA PRO A 100 9.15 7.77 -6.44
C PRO A 100 8.76 6.75 -7.52
N GLU A 101 9.72 6.29 -8.32
CA GLU A 101 9.56 5.24 -9.33
C GLU A 101 9.06 3.92 -8.75
N TYR A 102 9.42 3.60 -7.52
CA TYR A 102 9.02 2.34 -6.90
C TYR A 102 7.52 2.25 -6.63
N THR A 103 6.80 3.38 -6.54
CA THR A 103 5.34 3.38 -6.54
C THR A 103 4.79 2.65 -7.77
N ASN A 104 5.27 3.03 -8.96
CA ASN A 104 4.79 2.45 -10.22
C ASN A 104 5.16 0.96 -10.35
N LEU A 105 6.39 0.60 -9.98
CA LEU A 105 6.85 -0.78 -9.99
C LEU A 105 6.00 -1.65 -9.06
N LEU A 106 5.83 -1.21 -7.83
CA LEU A 106 5.11 -1.98 -6.80
C LEU A 106 3.62 -2.11 -7.12
N ILE A 107 2.96 -1.04 -7.57
CA ILE A 107 1.56 -1.10 -8.00
C ILE A 107 1.39 -2.05 -9.18
N HIS A 108 2.30 -2.02 -10.16
CA HIS A 108 2.27 -2.96 -11.28
C HIS A 108 2.41 -4.42 -10.82
N GLN A 109 3.36 -4.68 -9.94
CA GLN A 109 3.56 -6.03 -9.37
C GLN A 109 2.34 -6.49 -8.58
N ILE A 110 1.81 -5.67 -7.70
CA ILE A 110 0.61 -6.00 -6.90
C ILE A 110 -0.57 -6.31 -7.82
N ARG A 111 -0.89 -5.44 -8.80
CA ARG A 111 -2.02 -5.69 -9.72
C ARG A 111 -1.85 -6.97 -10.52
N SER A 112 -0.64 -7.30 -10.95
CA SER A 112 -0.39 -8.45 -11.81
C SER A 112 -0.22 -9.77 -11.05
N GLN A 113 0.12 -9.74 -9.75
CA GLN A 113 0.46 -10.93 -8.98
C GLN A 113 -0.52 -11.22 -7.84
N ALA A 114 -1.28 -10.23 -7.38
CA ALA A 114 -2.20 -10.39 -6.27
C ALA A 114 -3.68 -10.36 -6.69
N PHE A 115 -3.98 -9.87 -7.90
CA PHE A 115 -5.36 -9.82 -8.42
C PHE A 115 -5.49 -10.72 -9.65
N HIS A 116 -6.53 -11.54 -9.69
CA HIS A 116 -6.71 -12.57 -10.73
C HIS A 116 -8.11 -12.55 -11.33
N GLN A 117 -8.24 -13.07 -12.56
CA GLN A 117 -9.54 -13.21 -13.26
C GLN A 117 -10.14 -14.61 -13.05
N ASN A 118 -10.18 -15.06 -11.79
CA ASN A 118 -10.73 -16.36 -11.41
C ASN A 118 -11.40 -16.26 -10.03
N PHE A 119 -11.75 -17.40 -9.41
CA PHE A 119 -12.37 -17.42 -8.08
C PHE A 119 -11.46 -16.87 -6.96
N GLN A 120 -10.15 -16.84 -7.16
CA GLN A 120 -9.18 -16.21 -6.27
C GLN A 120 -8.89 -14.77 -6.74
N ALA A 121 -9.92 -13.98 -6.99
CA ALA A 121 -9.83 -12.67 -7.61
C ALA A 121 -9.00 -11.66 -6.79
N TYR A 122 -8.99 -11.81 -5.48
CA TYR A 122 -8.37 -10.88 -4.52
C TYR A 122 -7.28 -11.56 -3.70
N PRO A 123 -6.32 -10.78 -3.16
CA PRO A 123 -5.27 -11.33 -2.28
C PRO A 123 -5.75 -11.74 -0.88
N GLY A 124 -6.99 -11.46 -0.54
CA GLY A 124 -7.66 -11.77 0.72
C GLY A 124 -9.14 -11.46 0.61
N ASP A 125 -9.79 -11.21 1.73
CA ASP A 125 -11.20 -10.83 1.76
C ASP A 125 -11.42 -9.49 1.08
N GLU A 126 -12.46 -9.39 0.25
CA GLU A 126 -12.74 -8.19 -0.56
C GLU A 126 -13.16 -6.98 0.30
N ASP A 127 -13.77 -7.24 1.45
CA ASP A 127 -14.13 -6.27 2.50
C ASP A 127 -15.06 -5.14 2.04
N ASN A 128 -16.22 -5.52 1.53
CA ASN A 128 -17.31 -4.60 1.18
C ASN A 128 -16.90 -3.48 0.22
N GLY A 129 -16.07 -3.79 -0.77
CA GLY A 129 -15.61 -2.85 -1.78
C GLY A 129 -14.20 -2.30 -1.54
N SER A 130 -13.52 -2.66 -0.46
CA SER A 130 -12.20 -2.12 -0.12
C SER A 130 -11.13 -2.50 -1.14
N LEU A 131 -10.95 -3.80 -1.43
CA LEU A 131 -9.97 -4.27 -2.41
C LEU A 131 -10.36 -3.93 -3.85
N SER A 132 -11.67 -3.98 -4.17
CA SER A 132 -12.16 -3.51 -5.46
C SER A 132 -11.86 -2.03 -5.68
N ALA A 133 -12.11 -1.19 -4.69
CA ALA A 133 -11.80 0.24 -4.75
C ALA A 133 -10.29 0.48 -4.88
N TRP A 134 -9.45 -0.24 -4.15
CA TRP A 134 -8.00 -0.14 -4.28
C TRP A 134 -7.55 -0.47 -5.72
N TYR A 135 -8.08 -1.57 -6.28
CA TYR A 135 -7.75 -1.96 -7.66
C TYR A 135 -8.18 -0.90 -8.67
N ILE A 136 -9.42 -0.38 -8.55
CA ILE A 136 -9.94 0.65 -9.46
C ILE A 136 -9.10 1.93 -9.37
N TRP A 137 -8.82 2.44 -8.17
CA TRP A 137 -7.96 3.60 -7.98
C TRP A 137 -6.58 3.40 -8.58
N SER A 138 -5.97 2.26 -8.35
CA SER A 138 -4.67 1.92 -8.92
C SER A 138 -4.70 1.82 -10.44
N ALA A 139 -5.80 1.30 -11.02
CA ALA A 139 -5.99 1.20 -12.46
C ALA A 139 -6.21 2.56 -13.13
N LEU A 140 -6.83 3.50 -12.42
CA LEU A 140 -6.96 4.90 -12.86
C LEU A 140 -5.64 5.66 -12.79
N GLY A 141 -4.67 5.17 -12.03
CA GLY A 141 -3.40 5.85 -11.77
C GLY A 141 -3.51 6.99 -10.75
N LEU A 142 -4.50 6.92 -9.88
CA LEU A 142 -4.76 7.89 -8.80
C LEU A 142 -4.94 7.14 -7.48
N TYR A 143 -4.53 7.75 -6.37
CA TYR A 143 -4.83 7.19 -5.05
C TYR A 143 -4.98 8.30 -3.99
N PRO A 144 -6.06 8.29 -3.18
CA PRO A 144 -6.29 9.25 -2.11
C PRO A 144 -5.49 8.85 -0.86
N THR A 145 -4.17 8.99 -0.90
CA THR A 145 -3.25 8.54 0.17
C THR A 145 -3.51 9.25 1.50
N CYS A 146 -3.99 10.49 1.44
CA CYS A 146 -4.41 11.25 2.61
C CYS A 146 -5.93 11.47 2.61
N PRO A 147 -6.73 10.58 3.21
CA PRO A 147 -8.18 10.74 3.29
C PRO A 147 -8.58 12.08 3.92
N GLY A 148 -9.63 12.71 3.37
CA GLY A 148 -10.10 14.03 3.83
C GLY A 148 -9.40 15.24 3.21
N LYS A 149 -8.37 15.04 2.39
CA LYS A 149 -7.77 16.09 1.55
C LYS A 149 -8.10 15.82 0.08
N PRO A 150 -8.44 16.84 -0.73
CA PRO A 150 -8.73 16.68 -2.16
C PRO A 150 -7.42 16.58 -2.98
N ILE A 151 -6.54 15.69 -2.56
CA ILE A 151 -5.22 15.45 -3.17
C ILE A 151 -5.09 13.97 -3.47
N TYR A 152 -4.53 13.65 -4.63
CA TYR A 152 -4.30 12.28 -5.07
C TYR A 152 -2.84 12.10 -5.45
N ASP A 153 -2.23 11.03 -4.99
CA ASP A 153 -0.94 10.59 -5.49
C ASP A 153 -1.10 9.93 -6.85
N LEU A 154 -0.16 10.20 -7.75
CA LEU A 154 -0.16 9.63 -9.09
C LEU A 154 0.58 8.29 -9.10
N GLY A 155 -0.04 7.29 -9.70
CA GLY A 155 0.56 6.00 -10.00
C GLY A 155 0.60 5.74 -11.51
N LEU A 156 0.99 4.54 -11.91
CA LEU A 156 0.94 4.09 -13.29
C LEU A 156 -0.48 3.61 -13.64
N PRO A 157 -1.24 4.33 -14.49
CA PRO A 157 -2.56 3.88 -14.90
C PRO A 157 -2.47 2.58 -15.70
N LEU A 158 -3.54 1.77 -15.65
CA LEU A 158 -3.66 0.54 -16.43
C LEU A 158 -4.00 0.85 -17.90
N PHE A 159 -4.67 1.94 -18.16
CA PHE A 159 -5.20 2.35 -19.46
C PHE A 159 -4.39 3.50 -20.06
N LYS A 160 -4.29 3.55 -21.39
CA LYS A 160 -3.67 4.67 -22.11
C LYS A 160 -4.40 5.98 -21.88
N GLU A 161 -5.71 5.88 -21.78
CA GLU A 161 -6.60 7.02 -21.59
C GLU A 161 -7.78 6.60 -20.72
N VAL A 162 -8.12 7.44 -19.78
CA VAL A 162 -9.32 7.34 -18.95
C VAL A 162 -10.05 8.67 -18.97
N LEU A 163 -11.37 8.64 -19.20
CA LEU A 163 -12.23 9.80 -19.12
C LEU A 163 -13.18 9.63 -17.93
N LEU A 164 -13.06 10.51 -16.96
CA LEU A 164 -13.95 10.55 -15.79
C LEU A 164 -15.00 11.65 -15.99
N HIS A 165 -16.27 11.25 -16.06
CA HIS A 165 -17.41 12.18 -16.13
C HIS A 165 -17.77 12.63 -14.72
N LEU A 166 -17.35 13.83 -14.35
CA LEU A 166 -17.67 14.45 -13.07
C LEU A 166 -18.92 15.34 -13.22
N PRO A 167 -19.64 15.68 -12.13
CA PRO A 167 -20.91 16.44 -12.23
C PRO A 167 -20.83 17.78 -12.97
N LYS A 168 -19.66 18.42 -13.00
CA LYS A 168 -19.47 19.75 -13.59
C LYS A 168 -18.39 19.83 -14.66
N GLN A 169 -17.63 18.74 -14.87
CA GLN A 169 -16.51 18.70 -15.79
C GLN A 169 -16.13 17.28 -16.13
N GLU A 170 -15.35 17.13 -17.18
CA GLU A 170 -14.66 15.88 -17.50
C GLU A 170 -13.19 15.97 -17.10
N LEU A 171 -12.67 14.90 -16.52
CA LEU A 171 -11.25 14.75 -16.24
C LEU A 171 -10.70 13.65 -17.12
N LYS A 172 -9.77 14.02 -17.99
CA LYS A 172 -9.04 13.09 -18.86
C LYS A 172 -7.69 12.78 -18.27
N ILE A 173 -7.42 11.49 -18.04
CA ILE A 173 -6.12 10.95 -17.58
C ILE A 173 -5.47 10.29 -18.78
N CYS A 174 -4.28 10.74 -19.18
CA CYS A 174 -3.51 10.17 -20.28
C CYS A 174 -2.16 9.67 -19.77
N ALA A 175 -1.80 8.45 -20.14
CA ALA A 175 -0.48 7.91 -19.87
C ALA A 175 0.37 7.94 -21.16
N ASN A 176 1.48 8.64 -21.09
CA ASN A 176 2.44 8.69 -22.21
C ASN A 176 3.25 7.38 -22.35
N SER A 177 3.33 6.60 -21.28
CA SER A 177 3.98 5.30 -21.24
C SER A 177 3.23 4.37 -20.30
N HIS A 178 3.27 3.06 -20.59
CA HIS A 178 2.72 2.00 -19.74
C HIS A 178 3.81 1.09 -19.18
N THR A 179 5.08 1.46 -19.34
CA THR A 179 6.19 0.69 -18.83
C THR A 179 6.37 0.99 -17.34
N ALA A 180 6.35 -0.03 -16.50
CA ALA A 180 6.68 0.11 -15.09
C ALA A 180 8.08 0.75 -14.97
N GLY A 181 8.21 1.81 -14.16
CA GLY A 181 9.45 2.59 -14.07
C GLY A 181 9.54 3.79 -15.01
N ALA A 182 8.57 4.01 -15.90
CA ALA A 182 8.48 5.26 -16.67
C ALA A 182 7.88 6.39 -15.82
N TYR A 183 8.34 7.63 -16.06
CA TYR A 183 7.94 8.86 -15.37
C TYR A 183 7.24 9.81 -16.32
#